data_51a4ec72d83ae1a743fab41fe0c43887
#
_entry.id   51a4ec72d83ae1a743fab41fe0c43887
#
_cell.length_a   1.000
_cell.length_b   1.000
_cell.length_c   1.000
_cell.angle_alpha   90.00
_cell.angle_beta   90.00
_cell.angle_gamma   90.00
#
_symmetry.space_group_name_H-M   'P 1'
#
loop_
_entity.id
_entity.type
_entity.pdbx_description
1 polymer ?
#
loop_
_entity_poly.entity_id
_entity_poly.type
_entity_poly.pdbx_seq_one_letter_code
_entity_poly.pdbx_strand_id
1 'polypeptide(L)'
;LFPYTTLFRSVDTMRTLYRDVIHQFWWVALPLTTQNALSQFQPEWQCWEPGTNWVRQPPEDAITDYHYFDFYQQGMTFEVFVREFAEWYAQKRPAAVMVGIRADESYNRFLAIASARKQRFSDDKPWTTVAPGGHTWYIYPLYDWKTADIWTWFAKSKCCYNPLYDLMYKAGVPPRYMRICEPFGPEQRQGLWLYHVIEPERWAAMCERACGVRSGGIYAGHDNHFYGHRKILKPDHLGWREYSMLLLDSMPQNTAEHYRNKIAVYLHWYQKRGMNDIPDTQEGDIGAKDIPSWRRICKVLLNNDYWCRALSFSPNKPKHYQRYSDRVKAKRKEWGILCNNE
;
A
#
# COMPACT_ATOMS: atom_id res chain seq x y z
N LEU A 1 2.74 7.96 -12.49
CA LEU A 1 2.69 6.51 -12.38
C LEU A 1 1.30 5.94 -12.08
N PHE A 2 0.35 6.72 -11.58
CA PHE A 2 -1.02 6.24 -11.38
C PHE A 2 -1.89 6.68 -12.55
N PRO A 3 -2.56 5.74 -13.23
CA PRO A 3 -3.17 6.00 -14.53
C PRO A 3 -4.49 6.76 -14.50
N TYR A 4 -5.03 7.16 -13.34
CA TYR A 4 -6.42 7.57 -13.25
C TYR A 4 -6.65 8.96 -12.66
N THR A 5 -7.23 9.79 -13.47
CA THR A 5 -8.05 10.98 -13.29
C THR A 5 -7.41 12.21 -12.63
N THR A 6 -7.05 12.17 -11.43
CA THR A 6 -6.67 13.32 -10.63
C THR A 6 -5.16 13.52 -10.56
N LEU A 7 -4.41 12.44 -10.78
CA LEU A 7 -2.96 12.50 -10.84
C LEU A 7 -2.46 13.20 -12.10
N PHE A 8 -3.15 13.13 -13.21
CA PHE A 8 -2.75 13.84 -14.42
C PHE A 8 -2.72 15.35 -14.23
N ARG A 9 -3.69 15.91 -13.51
CA ARG A 9 -3.62 17.34 -13.14
C ARG A 9 -2.42 17.61 -12.25
N SER A 10 -2.08 16.69 -11.34
CA SER A 10 -0.86 16.80 -10.54
C SER A 10 0.39 16.69 -11.40
N VAL A 11 0.42 15.76 -12.34
CA VAL A 11 1.56 15.57 -13.25
C VAL A 11 1.73 16.77 -14.17
N ASP A 12 0.64 17.26 -14.79
CA ASP A 12 0.69 18.46 -15.63
C ASP A 12 1.13 19.70 -14.83
N THR A 13 0.62 19.84 -13.60
CA THR A 13 1.03 20.89 -12.68
C THR A 13 2.53 20.77 -12.36
N MET A 14 3.02 19.59 -12.06
CA MET A 14 4.43 19.34 -11.79
C MET A 14 5.31 19.64 -13.01
N ARG A 15 4.91 19.19 -14.20
CA ARG A 15 5.63 19.50 -15.46
C ARG A 15 5.73 21.01 -15.68
N THR A 16 4.63 21.74 -15.47
CA THR A 16 4.58 23.18 -15.70
C THR A 16 5.38 23.94 -14.65
N LEU A 17 5.21 23.63 -13.37
CA LEU A 17 5.84 24.37 -12.27
C LEU A 17 7.34 24.09 -12.15
N TYR A 18 7.79 22.90 -12.50
CA TYR A 18 9.18 22.49 -12.29
C TYR A 18 9.95 22.23 -13.59
N ARG A 19 9.42 22.73 -14.71
CA ARG A 19 10.03 22.58 -16.05
C ARG A 19 11.51 22.98 -16.06
N ASP A 20 11.84 24.07 -15.41
CA ASP A 20 13.20 24.62 -15.41
C ASP A 20 14.12 23.94 -14.37
N VAL A 21 13.55 23.12 -13.50
CA VAL A 21 14.28 22.39 -12.44
C VAL A 21 14.44 20.90 -12.78
N ILE A 22 13.48 20.34 -13.51
CA ILE A 22 13.50 18.92 -13.90
C ILE A 22 14.37 18.78 -15.14
N HIS A 23 15.47 18.05 -15.00
CA HIS A 23 16.36 17.75 -16.13
C HIS A 23 15.74 16.80 -17.13
N GLN A 24 15.09 15.74 -16.64
CA GLN A 24 14.44 14.70 -17.48
C GLN A 24 13.14 14.22 -16.85
N PHE A 25 12.11 14.03 -17.67
CA PHE A 25 10.79 13.63 -17.25
C PHE A 25 10.36 12.37 -18.02
N TRP A 26 10.05 11.30 -17.28
CA TRP A 26 9.51 10.07 -17.84
C TRP A 26 8.04 9.91 -17.42
N TRP A 27 7.15 10.03 -18.37
CA TRP A 27 5.75 9.71 -18.14
C TRP A 27 5.48 8.30 -18.63
N VAL A 28 5.42 7.34 -17.73
CA VAL A 28 5.31 5.93 -18.06
C VAL A 28 3.84 5.50 -18.04
N ALA A 29 3.38 4.92 -19.15
CA ALA A 29 2.04 4.34 -19.32
C ALA A 29 2.16 2.88 -19.80
N LEU A 30 2.82 2.05 -19.00
CA LEU A 30 3.01 0.62 -19.24
C LEU A 30 2.02 -0.21 -18.41
N PRO A 31 1.61 -1.39 -18.88
CA PRO A 31 0.81 -2.33 -18.11
C PRO A 31 1.54 -2.79 -16.85
N LEU A 32 1.13 -2.25 -15.70
CA LEU A 32 1.65 -2.63 -14.40
C LEU A 32 0.54 -3.20 -13.54
N THR A 33 0.82 -4.30 -12.86
CA THR A 33 -0.13 -4.96 -11.97
C THR A 33 -0.19 -4.25 -10.62
N THR A 34 -1.39 -3.93 -10.17
CA THR A 34 -1.67 -3.37 -8.86
C THR A 34 -2.82 -4.12 -8.18
N GLN A 35 -2.98 -3.91 -6.87
CA GLN A 35 -4.03 -4.58 -6.10
C GLN A 35 -5.39 -3.92 -6.36
N ASN A 36 -6.41 -4.75 -6.65
CA ASN A 36 -7.81 -4.36 -6.55
C ASN A 36 -8.38 -4.81 -5.20
N ALA A 37 -8.51 -3.90 -4.26
CA ALA A 37 -9.04 -4.17 -2.93
C ALA A 37 -10.58 -4.19 -2.87
N LEU A 38 -11.25 -3.97 -4.00
CA LEU A 38 -12.71 -3.85 -4.07
C LEU A 38 -13.40 -5.17 -4.42
N SER A 39 -12.66 -6.14 -4.96
CA SER A 39 -13.22 -7.39 -5.42
C SER A 39 -12.36 -8.60 -5.08
N GLN A 40 -13.02 -9.68 -4.66
CA GLN A 40 -12.41 -11.00 -4.50
C GLN A 40 -12.36 -11.78 -5.83
N PHE A 41 -13.18 -11.38 -6.80
CA PHE A 41 -13.23 -12.00 -8.13
C PHE A 41 -12.10 -11.50 -9.04
N GLN A 42 -11.67 -10.27 -8.84
CA GLN A 42 -10.56 -9.64 -9.55
C GLN A 42 -9.67 -8.94 -8.52
N PRO A 43 -8.83 -9.68 -7.77
CA PRO A 43 -8.02 -9.11 -6.68
C PRO A 43 -6.83 -8.26 -7.16
N GLU A 44 -6.49 -8.36 -8.43
CA GLU A 44 -5.48 -7.57 -9.11
C GLU A 44 -6.02 -7.01 -10.42
N TRP A 45 -5.47 -5.93 -10.91
CA TRP A 45 -5.79 -5.34 -12.19
C TRP A 45 -4.53 -4.68 -12.79
N GLN A 46 -4.51 -4.52 -14.11
CA GLN A 46 -3.41 -3.86 -14.80
C GLN A 46 -3.83 -2.49 -15.29
N CYS A 47 -3.05 -1.47 -14.94
CA CYS A 47 -3.18 -0.18 -15.57
C CYS A 47 -2.67 -0.27 -17.02
N TRP A 48 -3.25 0.49 -17.92
CA TRP A 48 -2.86 0.52 -19.36
C TRP A 48 -2.85 -0.85 -20.03
N GLU A 49 -3.71 -1.78 -19.58
CA GLU A 49 -3.82 -3.12 -20.11
C GLU A 49 -4.25 -3.10 -21.57
N PRO A 50 -3.52 -3.78 -22.48
CA PRO A 50 -3.87 -3.85 -23.88
C PRO A 50 -5.24 -4.46 -24.13
N GLY A 51 -5.98 -3.95 -25.14
CA GLY A 51 -7.28 -4.50 -25.51
C GLY A 51 -8.43 -4.18 -24.57
N THR A 52 -8.22 -3.32 -23.58
CA THR A 52 -9.27 -2.87 -22.66
C THR A 52 -9.58 -1.38 -22.84
N ASN A 53 -10.79 -0.96 -22.45
CA ASN A 53 -11.13 0.45 -22.39
C ASN A 53 -10.41 1.11 -21.21
N TRP A 54 -9.54 2.06 -21.48
CA TRP A 54 -8.86 2.79 -20.45
C TRP A 54 -9.74 3.91 -19.89
N VAL A 55 -9.70 4.11 -18.58
CA VAL A 55 -10.43 5.21 -17.93
C VAL A 55 -9.98 6.57 -18.46
N ARG A 56 -8.74 6.64 -18.89
CA ARG A 56 -8.15 7.82 -19.52
C ARG A 56 -7.05 7.41 -20.50
N GLN A 57 -6.96 8.12 -21.61
CA GLN A 57 -5.84 7.98 -22.54
C GLN A 57 -4.58 8.60 -21.97
N PRO A 58 -3.39 8.01 -22.16
CA PRO A 58 -2.13 8.64 -21.83
C PRO A 58 -1.88 9.83 -22.76
N PRO A 59 -1.06 10.82 -22.36
CA PRO A 59 -0.63 11.86 -23.26
C PRO A 59 0.26 11.28 -24.37
N GLU A 60 0.36 11.99 -25.48
CA GLU A 60 1.10 11.55 -26.68
C GLU A 60 2.59 11.29 -26.38
N ASP A 61 3.17 12.03 -25.44
CA ASP A 61 4.57 11.90 -25.03
C ASP A 61 4.80 10.85 -23.91
N ALA A 62 3.76 10.09 -23.55
CA ALA A 62 3.94 9.01 -22.58
C ALA A 62 4.67 7.82 -23.18
N ILE A 63 5.50 7.18 -22.35
CA ILE A 63 6.22 5.97 -22.74
C ILE A 63 5.23 4.80 -22.66
N THR A 64 4.86 4.29 -23.83
CA THR A 64 3.97 3.14 -24.02
C THR A 64 4.70 1.93 -24.61
N ASP A 65 5.93 2.11 -25.11
CA ASP A 65 6.74 1.06 -25.66
C ASP A 65 7.28 0.12 -24.56
N TYR A 66 6.95 -1.16 -24.68
CA TYR A 66 7.36 -2.22 -23.74
C TYR A 66 8.87 -2.48 -23.72
N HIS A 67 9.56 -2.09 -24.77
CA HIS A 67 11.01 -2.27 -24.91
C HIS A 67 11.82 -1.05 -24.47
N TYR A 68 11.15 0.03 -24.07
CA TYR A 68 11.83 1.25 -23.63
C TYR A 68 12.74 1.03 -22.41
N PHE A 69 12.28 0.19 -21.48
CA PHE A 69 13.06 -0.20 -20.30
C PHE A 69 13.48 -1.67 -20.44
N ASP A 70 14.77 -1.94 -20.45
CA ASP A 70 15.34 -3.28 -20.55
C ASP A 70 14.98 -4.20 -19.37
N PHE A 71 14.67 -3.63 -18.20
CA PHE A 71 14.22 -4.37 -17.03
C PHE A 71 12.73 -4.66 -17.02
N TYR A 72 11.93 -4.04 -17.89
CA TYR A 72 10.47 -4.19 -17.85
C TYR A 72 10.05 -5.60 -18.28
N GLN A 73 9.15 -6.17 -17.50
CA GLN A 73 8.51 -7.45 -17.80
C GLN A 73 7.00 -7.29 -17.71
N GLN A 74 6.29 -7.80 -18.70
CA GLN A 74 4.83 -7.75 -18.71
C GLN A 74 4.25 -8.40 -17.47
N GLY A 75 3.28 -7.73 -16.82
CA GLY A 75 2.67 -8.20 -15.58
C GLY A 75 3.46 -7.92 -14.31
N MET A 76 4.64 -7.28 -14.40
CA MET A 76 5.36 -6.86 -13.19
C MET A 76 4.51 -5.89 -12.37
N THR A 77 4.69 -5.93 -11.05
CA THR A 77 3.95 -5.04 -10.16
C THR A 77 4.53 -3.63 -10.16
N PHE A 78 3.68 -2.66 -9.83
CA PHE A 78 4.10 -1.26 -9.69
C PHE A 78 5.28 -1.09 -8.72
N GLU A 79 5.27 -1.81 -7.59
CA GLU A 79 6.34 -1.72 -6.59
C GLU A 79 7.67 -2.28 -7.11
N VAL A 80 7.62 -3.31 -7.94
CA VAL A 80 8.81 -3.85 -8.60
C VAL A 80 9.32 -2.86 -9.63
N PHE A 81 8.44 -2.32 -10.48
CA PHE A 81 8.80 -1.35 -11.49
C PHE A 81 9.52 -0.13 -10.90
N VAL A 82 8.97 0.48 -9.85
CA VAL A 82 9.59 1.67 -9.21
C VAL A 82 10.99 1.38 -8.68
N ARG A 83 11.19 0.19 -8.13
CA ARG A 83 12.51 -0.22 -7.62
C ARG A 83 13.52 -0.45 -8.75
N GLU A 84 13.11 -1.20 -9.76
CA GLU A 84 13.97 -1.49 -10.91
C GLU A 84 14.28 -0.21 -11.72
N PHE A 85 13.31 0.69 -11.84
CA PHE A 85 13.51 2.02 -12.44
C PHE A 85 14.60 2.82 -11.71
N ALA A 86 14.61 2.79 -10.39
CA ALA A 86 15.61 3.49 -9.60
C ALA A 86 17.05 2.94 -9.87
N GLU A 87 17.20 1.62 -9.93
CA GLU A 87 18.46 0.97 -10.23
C GLU A 87 18.88 1.18 -11.70
N TRP A 88 17.95 1.09 -12.63
CA TRP A 88 18.15 1.40 -14.05
C TRP A 88 18.63 2.84 -14.25
N TYR A 89 18.01 3.80 -13.59
CA TYR A 89 18.43 5.20 -13.63
C TYR A 89 19.82 5.40 -13.01
N ALA A 90 20.09 4.74 -11.92
CA ALA A 90 21.38 4.85 -11.22
C ALA A 90 22.56 4.36 -12.06
N GLN A 91 22.37 3.34 -12.93
CA GLN A 91 23.45 2.75 -13.75
C GLN A 91 24.71 2.44 -12.93
N LYS A 92 24.54 1.83 -11.75
CA LYS A 92 25.58 1.54 -10.76
C LYS A 92 26.29 2.78 -10.16
N ARG A 93 25.80 3.98 -10.44
CA ARG A 93 26.27 5.21 -9.80
C ARG A 93 25.39 5.54 -8.57
N PRO A 94 25.92 6.25 -7.59
CA PRO A 94 25.07 6.71 -6.48
C PRO A 94 23.91 7.55 -6.98
N ALA A 95 22.69 7.18 -6.58
CA ALA A 95 21.48 7.90 -6.92
C ALA A 95 20.60 8.11 -5.68
N ALA A 96 19.87 9.23 -5.64
CA ALA A 96 18.93 9.56 -4.58
C ALA A 96 17.50 9.54 -5.10
N VAL A 97 16.62 8.73 -4.48
CA VAL A 97 15.19 8.72 -4.73
C VAL A 97 14.50 9.49 -3.63
N MET A 98 13.97 10.66 -3.97
CA MET A 98 13.19 11.47 -3.01
C MET A 98 11.79 10.90 -2.86
N VAL A 99 11.40 10.57 -1.64
CA VAL A 99 10.10 9.97 -1.31
C VAL A 99 9.37 10.86 -0.32
N GLY A 100 8.22 11.39 -0.73
CA GLY A 100 7.42 12.34 0.04
C GLY A 100 6.60 11.73 1.18
N ILE A 101 6.96 10.54 1.70
CA ILE A 101 6.25 9.94 2.85
C ILE A 101 6.65 10.61 4.16
N ARG A 102 5.70 10.63 5.10
CA ARG A 102 5.87 11.22 6.42
C ARG A 102 5.63 10.18 7.52
N ALA A 103 6.34 10.31 8.64
CA ALA A 103 6.16 9.44 9.79
C ALA A 103 4.74 9.51 10.39
N ASP A 104 4.11 10.69 10.30
CA ASP A 104 2.77 10.98 10.81
C ASP A 104 1.62 10.24 10.05
N GLU A 105 1.88 9.77 8.83
CA GLU A 105 0.83 9.17 8.00
C GLU A 105 0.38 7.78 8.45
N SER A 106 1.29 6.97 8.94
CA SER A 106 1.01 5.64 9.50
C SER A 106 2.22 5.03 10.20
N TYR A 107 1.94 4.11 11.13
CA TYR A 107 2.99 3.35 11.81
C TYR A 107 3.91 2.58 10.85
N ASN A 108 3.37 2.05 9.76
CA ASN A 108 4.18 1.38 8.74
C ASN A 108 5.16 2.35 8.04
N ARG A 109 4.71 3.57 7.74
CA ARG A 109 5.57 4.62 7.16
C ARG A 109 6.59 5.12 8.15
N PHE A 110 6.21 5.30 9.41
CA PHE A 110 7.16 5.58 10.48
C PHE A 110 8.26 4.50 10.55
N LEU A 111 7.90 3.21 10.58
CA LEU A 111 8.88 2.12 10.57
C LEU A 111 9.71 2.07 9.28
N ALA A 112 9.14 2.44 8.14
CA ALA A 112 9.87 2.52 6.88
C ALA A 112 11.00 3.55 6.94
N ILE A 113 10.80 4.64 7.65
CA ILE A 113 11.79 5.73 7.82
C ILE A 113 12.69 5.46 9.02
N ALA A 114 12.11 5.23 10.20
CA ALA A 114 12.79 5.28 11.50
C ALA A 114 13.40 3.94 11.95
N SER A 115 13.28 2.85 11.16
CA SER A 115 13.82 1.55 11.56
C SER A 115 15.35 1.62 11.74
N ALA A 116 15.81 1.41 12.96
CA ALA A 116 17.24 1.35 13.31
C ALA A 116 18.03 0.21 12.61
N ARG A 117 17.34 -0.66 11.88
CA ARG A 117 17.94 -1.80 11.17
C ARG A 117 18.33 -1.50 9.74
N LYS A 118 17.81 -0.41 9.20
CA LYS A 118 18.12 -0.01 7.84
C LYS A 118 19.45 0.71 7.83
N GLN A 119 20.30 0.34 6.87
CA GLN A 119 21.51 1.08 6.60
C GLN A 119 21.13 2.51 6.18
N ARG A 120 21.77 3.48 6.75
CA ARG A 120 21.60 4.91 6.47
C ARG A 120 22.78 5.43 5.68
N PHE A 121 22.61 6.56 5.04
CA PHE A 121 23.72 7.23 4.37
C PHE A 121 24.80 7.64 5.38
N SER A 122 24.36 8.18 6.52
CA SER A 122 25.21 8.45 7.69
C SER A 122 24.33 8.48 8.95
N ASP A 123 24.94 8.33 10.12
CA ASP A 123 24.20 8.24 11.39
C ASP A 123 23.42 9.51 11.73
N ASP A 124 23.90 10.67 11.27
CA ASP A 124 23.25 11.97 11.43
C ASP A 124 22.11 12.21 10.42
N LYS A 125 21.88 11.30 9.48
CA LYS A 125 20.83 11.38 8.46
C LYS A 125 19.71 10.33 8.67
N PRO A 126 18.91 10.42 9.74
CA PRO A 126 17.88 9.42 10.08
C PRO A 126 16.79 9.28 9.01
N TRP A 127 16.66 10.26 8.14
CA TRP A 127 15.72 10.36 7.02
C TRP A 127 16.25 9.75 5.72
N THR A 128 17.29 8.90 5.79
CA THR A 128 17.83 8.16 4.61
C THR A 128 17.81 6.66 4.84
N THR A 129 17.64 5.88 3.77
CA THR A 129 17.78 4.43 3.81
C THR A 129 18.33 3.93 2.47
N VAL A 130 19.18 2.88 2.51
CA VAL A 130 19.69 2.27 1.29
C VAL A 130 18.63 1.40 0.62
N ALA A 131 18.54 1.44 -0.70
CA ALA A 131 17.76 0.50 -1.49
C ALA A 131 18.44 -0.87 -1.58
N PRO A 132 17.71 -1.95 -1.90
CA PRO A 132 18.25 -3.30 -1.95
C PRO A 132 19.46 -3.50 -2.88
N GLY A 133 19.58 -2.75 -3.96
CA GLY A 133 20.71 -2.80 -4.90
C GLY A 133 22.01 -2.15 -4.40
N GLY A 134 21.93 -1.35 -3.34
CA GLY A 134 23.08 -0.71 -2.70
C GLY A 134 23.61 0.56 -3.38
N HIS A 135 23.14 0.87 -4.59
CA HIS A 135 23.54 2.09 -5.31
C HIS A 135 22.55 3.25 -5.14
N THR A 136 21.33 2.94 -4.79
CA THR A 136 20.25 3.91 -4.66
C THR A 136 19.93 4.17 -3.20
N TRP A 137 19.73 5.44 -2.85
CA TRP A 137 19.33 5.88 -1.52
C TRP A 137 17.93 6.45 -1.56
N TYR A 138 17.04 5.97 -0.68
CA TYR A 138 15.78 6.62 -0.42
C TYR A 138 15.97 7.77 0.56
N ILE A 139 15.50 8.93 0.20
CA ILE A 139 15.60 10.16 0.98
C ILE A 139 14.18 10.64 1.29
N TYR A 140 13.91 10.89 2.56
CA TYR A 140 12.59 11.27 3.07
C TYR A 140 12.61 12.71 3.58
N PRO A 141 12.61 13.73 2.71
CA PRO A 141 12.82 15.13 3.12
C PRO A 141 11.69 15.68 4.00
N LEU A 142 10.51 15.07 3.96
CA LEU A 142 9.33 15.49 4.72
C LEU A 142 9.00 14.54 5.89
N TYR A 143 9.98 13.74 6.35
CA TYR A 143 9.72 12.62 7.27
C TYR A 143 9.10 13.05 8.61
N ASP A 144 9.41 14.21 9.12
CA ASP A 144 8.96 14.80 10.39
C ASP A 144 7.80 15.78 10.25
N TRP A 145 7.37 16.09 9.01
CA TRP A 145 6.26 17.00 8.76
C TRP A 145 4.90 16.37 9.08
N LYS A 146 4.01 17.19 9.64
CA LYS A 146 2.60 16.88 9.82
C LYS A 146 1.77 17.36 8.63
N THR A 147 0.54 16.86 8.51
CA THR A 147 -0.40 17.35 7.48
C THR A 147 -0.61 18.88 7.57
N ALA A 148 -0.68 19.41 8.78
CA ALA A 148 -0.83 20.86 8.99
C ALA A 148 0.37 21.66 8.48
N ASP A 149 1.60 21.12 8.59
CA ASP A 149 2.81 21.80 8.12
C ASP A 149 2.81 21.94 6.60
N ILE A 150 2.36 20.90 5.88
CA ILE A 150 2.20 20.93 4.41
C ILE A 150 1.25 22.07 4.01
N TRP A 151 0.08 22.17 4.62
CA TRP A 151 -0.89 23.24 4.28
C TRP A 151 -0.41 24.61 4.70
N THR A 152 0.27 24.72 5.84
CA THR A 152 0.91 25.97 6.28
C THR A 152 1.98 26.42 5.30
N TRP A 153 2.78 25.48 4.77
CA TRP A 153 3.81 25.79 3.78
C TRP A 153 3.18 26.32 2.48
N PHE A 154 2.14 25.63 1.94
CA PHE A 154 1.43 26.12 0.75
C PHE A 154 0.81 27.50 0.95
N ALA A 155 0.21 27.75 2.12
CA ALA A 155 -0.36 29.06 2.43
C ALA A 155 0.69 30.17 2.48
N LYS A 156 1.87 29.87 3.04
CA LYS A 156 2.97 30.85 3.16
C LYS A 156 3.73 31.05 1.85
N SER A 157 4.03 29.99 1.13
CA SER A 157 4.80 30.04 -0.11
C SER A 157 3.99 30.51 -1.31
N LYS A 158 2.65 30.48 -1.20
CA LYS A 158 1.71 30.73 -2.31
C LYS A 158 1.98 29.83 -3.54
N CYS A 159 2.63 28.70 -3.33
CA CYS A 159 2.85 27.71 -4.39
C CYS A 159 1.53 27.08 -4.83
N CYS A 160 1.45 26.76 -6.11
CA CYS A 160 0.30 26.03 -6.65
C CYS A 160 0.28 24.58 -6.14
N TYR A 161 -0.89 24.05 -5.90
CA TYR A 161 -1.15 22.66 -5.61
C TYR A 161 -2.31 22.14 -6.44
N ASN A 162 -2.56 20.83 -6.41
CA ASN A 162 -3.64 20.25 -7.20
C ASN A 162 -5.01 20.74 -6.70
N PRO A 163 -5.81 21.42 -7.57
CA PRO A 163 -7.13 21.95 -7.21
C PRO A 163 -8.14 20.89 -6.73
N LEU A 164 -7.85 19.60 -6.95
CA LEU A 164 -8.67 18.51 -6.44
C LEU A 164 -8.79 18.54 -4.92
N TYR A 165 -7.76 18.96 -4.21
CA TYR A 165 -7.82 19.10 -2.75
C TYR A 165 -8.90 20.07 -2.28
N ASP A 166 -9.14 21.15 -3.05
CA ASP A 166 -10.23 22.09 -2.78
C ASP A 166 -11.59 21.45 -2.99
N LEU A 167 -11.72 20.61 -4.04
CA LEU A 167 -12.97 19.87 -4.30
C LEU A 167 -13.24 18.85 -3.20
N MET A 168 -12.21 18.13 -2.76
CA MET A 168 -12.31 17.20 -1.62
C MET A 168 -12.73 17.94 -0.34
N TYR A 169 -12.14 19.10 -0.06
CA TYR A 169 -12.50 19.91 1.09
C TYR A 169 -13.95 20.38 1.02
N LYS A 170 -14.39 20.92 -0.11
CA LYS A 170 -15.78 21.32 -0.36
C LYS A 170 -16.76 20.15 -0.23
N ALA A 171 -16.33 18.94 -0.59
CA ALA A 171 -17.10 17.72 -0.40
C ALA A 171 -17.11 17.20 1.06
N GLY A 172 -16.48 17.92 2.01
CA GLY A 172 -16.48 17.58 3.43
C GLY A 172 -15.42 16.54 3.84
N VAL A 173 -14.43 16.25 3.00
CA VAL A 173 -13.35 15.33 3.35
C VAL A 173 -12.38 16.02 4.32
N PRO A 174 -12.14 15.45 5.51
CA PRO A 174 -11.14 16.02 6.43
C PRO A 174 -9.74 16.00 5.81
N PRO A 175 -8.90 17.03 6.01
CA PRO A 175 -7.57 17.15 5.38
C PRO A 175 -6.67 15.92 5.54
N ARG A 176 -6.74 15.22 6.67
CA ARG A 176 -5.97 13.98 6.93
C ARG A 176 -6.38 12.79 6.04
N TYR A 177 -7.56 12.83 5.42
CA TYR A 177 -8.08 11.78 4.55
C TYR A 177 -8.08 12.16 3.07
N MET A 178 -7.70 13.40 2.75
CA MET A 178 -7.54 13.83 1.37
C MET A 178 -6.32 13.14 0.75
N ARG A 179 -6.58 12.14 -0.08
CA ARG A 179 -5.55 11.36 -0.75
C ARG A 179 -5.82 11.30 -2.24
N ILE A 180 -4.76 11.48 -3.02
CA ILE A 180 -4.74 11.26 -4.45
C ILE A 180 -3.82 10.06 -4.68
N CYS A 181 -4.41 8.89 -4.83
CA CYS A 181 -3.68 7.63 -5.02
C CYS A 181 -4.42 6.74 -6.01
N GLU A 182 -3.91 5.54 -6.21
CA GLU A 182 -4.52 4.53 -7.06
C GLU A 182 -5.95 4.24 -6.55
N PRO A 183 -6.99 4.36 -7.44
CA PRO A 183 -8.39 4.39 -7.01
C PRO A 183 -8.91 3.05 -6.48
N PHE A 184 -8.37 1.93 -6.93
CA PHE A 184 -8.85 0.59 -6.56
C PHE A 184 -8.05 -0.03 -5.40
N GLY A 185 -7.02 0.67 -4.94
CA GLY A 185 -6.18 0.22 -3.84
C GLY A 185 -6.84 0.35 -2.45
N PRO A 186 -6.31 -0.37 -1.45
CA PRO A 186 -6.86 -0.37 -0.09
C PRO A 186 -6.85 1.02 0.56
N GLU A 187 -5.93 1.89 0.17
CA GLU A 187 -5.80 3.24 0.71
C GLU A 187 -6.89 4.19 0.23
N GLN A 188 -7.43 3.96 -0.97
CA GLN A 188 -8.44 4.85 -1.58
C GLN A 188 -9.87 4.36 -1.40
N ARG A 189 -10.09 3.16 -0.88
CA ARG A 189 -11.43 2.57 -0.74
C ARG A 189 -12.45 3.52 -0.10
N GLN A 190 -12.06 4.22 0.95
CA GLN A 190 -12.96 5.15 1.65
C GLN A 190 -13.29 6.41 0.86
N GLY A 191 -12.43 6.81 -0.07
CA GLY A 191 -12.62 7.98 -0.93
C GLY A 191 -13.20 7.66 -2.31
N LEU A 192 -13.53 6.40 -2.59
CA LEU A 192 -13.96 5.97 -3.92
C LEU A 192 -15.26 6.66 -4.37
N TRP A 193 -16.19 6.90 -3.45
CA TRP A 193 -17.44 7.63 -3.72
C TRP A 193 -17.22 9.05 -4.26
N LEU A 194 -16.10 9.68 -3.94
CA LEU A 194 -15.78 11.02 -4.42
C LEU A 194 -15.63 11.09 -5.94
N TYR A 195 -15.16 10.02 -6.58
CA TYR A 195 -15.06 10.00 -8.03
C TYR A 195 -16.42 10.13 -8.71
N HIS A 196 -17.44 9.50 -8.14
CA HIS A 196 -18.81 9.66 -8.63
C HIS A 196 -19.31 11.12 -8.55
N VAL A 197 -18.91 11.84 -7.50
CA VAL A 197 -19.34 13.24 -7.27
C VAL A 197 -18.50 14.24 -8.08
N ILE A 198 -17.18 14.02 -8.15
CA ILE A 198 -16.23 14.99 -8.72
C ILE A 198 -16.04 14.77 -10.23
N GLU A 199 -16.04 13.51 -10.68
CA GLU A 199 -15.77 13.12 -12.07
C GLU A 199 -16.76 12.04 -12.56
N PRO A 200 -18.06 12.33 -12.68
CA PRO A 200 -19.09 11.33 -12.99
C PRO A 200 -18.88 10.62 -14.34
N GLU A 201 -18.35 11.31 -15.37
CA GLU A 201 -18.07 10.69 -16.66
C GLU A 201 -17.01 9.58 -16.54
N ARG A 202 -15.98 9.83 -15.76
CA ARG A 202 -14.91 8.84 -15.53
C ARG A 202 -15.33 7.74 -14.58
N TRP A 203 -16.29 8.02 -13.70
CA TRP A 203 -16.86 7.01 -12.83
C TRP A 203 -17.45 5.83 -13.60
N ALA A 204 -18.17 6.10 -14.71
CA ALA A 204 -18.70 5.05 -15.57
C ALA A 204 -17.57 4.16 -16.11
N ALA A 205 -16.53 4.76 -16.68
CA ALA A 205 -15.36 4.02 -17.18
C ALA A 205 -14.63 3.25 -16.09
N MET A 206 -14.54 3.79 -14.87
CA MET A 206 -13.97 3.08 -13.72
C MET A 206 -14.79 1.83 -13.35
N CYS A 207 -16.11 1.92 -13.38
CA CYS A 207 -17.02 0.80 -13.10
C CYS A 207 -16.92 -0.33 -14.13
N GLU A 208 -16.63 0.00 -15.38
CA GLU A 208 -16.40 -0.97 -16.44
C GLU A 208 -15.01 -1.61 -16.32
N ARG A 209 -14.03 -0.86 -15.83
CA ARG A 209 -12.62 -1.27 -15.84
C ARG A 209 -12.26 -2.27 -14.75
N ALA A 210 -12.84 -2.17 -13.56
CA ALA A 210 -12.48 -3.04 -12.45
C ALA A 210 -13.70 -3.53 -11.67
N CYS A 211 -13.71 -4.82 -11.36
CA CYS A 211 -14.77 -5.42 -10.55
C CYS A 211 -14.85 -4.80 -9.15
N GLY A 212 -16.06 -4.60 -8.66
CA GLY A 212 -16.32 -4.10 -7.31
C GLY A 212 -16.33 -2.57 -7.17
N VAL A 213 -15.99 -1.82 -8.21
CA VAL A 213 -15.91 -0.34 -8.15
C VAL A 213 -17.27 0.26 -7.81
N ARG A 214 -18.34 -0.15 -8.48
CA ARG A 214 -19.69 0.37 -8.22
C ARG A 214 -20.14 0.11 -6.78
N SER A 215 -20.02 -1.12 -6.32
CA SER A 215 -20.35 -1.51 -4.94
C SER A 215 -19.46 -0.77 -3.93
N GLY A 216 -18.16 -0.67 -4.22
CA GLY A 216 -17.21 0.07 -3.41
C GLY A 216 -17.58 1.55 -3.28
N GLY A 217 -18.00 2.21 -4.35
CA GLY A 217 -18.44 3.60 -4.33
C GLY A 217 -19.69 3.84 -3.50
N ILE A 218 -20.64 2.89 -3.53
CA ILE A 218 -21.88 2.99 -2.75
C ILE A 218 -21.62 2.74 -1.26
N TYR A 219 -20.84 1.73 -0.91
CA TYR A 219 -20.73 1.22 0.45
C TYR A 219 -19.46 1.66 1.19
N ALA A 220 -18.43 2.14 0.51
CA ALA A 220 -17.16 2.50 1.13
C ALA A 220 -17.23 3.72 2.07
N GLY A 221 -18.15 4.66 1.80
CA GLY A 221 -18.38 5.86 2.62
C GLY A 221 -19.22 5.65 3.88
N HIS A 222 -19.91 4.52 3.97
CA HIS A 222 -20.72 4.19 5.15
C HIS A 222 -19.87 3.45 6.17
N ASP A 223 -20.21 3.61 7.45
CA ASP A 223 -19.61 2.90 8.59
C ASP A 223 -19.77 1.36 8.53
N ASN A 224 -20.07 0.85 7.37
CA ASN A 224 -20.40 -0.53 7.12
C ASN A 224 -19.18 -1.44 7.14
N HIS A 225 -19.38 -2.61 7.71
CA HIS A 225 -18.43 -3.71 7.89
C HIS A 225 -17.79 -4.22 6.59
N PHE A 226 -18.25 -3.81 5.44
CA PHE A 226 -17.86 -4.33 4.14
C PHE A 226 -16.40 -4.07 3.76
N TYR A 227 -15.78 -3.00 4.26
CA TYR A 227 -14.37 -2.67 4.00
C TYR A 227 -13.58 -2.32 5.26
N GLY A 228 -14.00 -2.83 6.39
CA GLY A 228 -13.47 -2.91 7.72
C GLY A 228 -12.15 -2.22 8.09
N HIS A 229 -12.19 -0.92 8.37
CA HIS A 229 -11.19 -0.32 9.27
C HIS A 229 -11.64 -0.37 10.74
N ARG A 230 -12.88 -0.83 11.00
CA ARG A 230 -13.45 -0.96 12.34
C ARG A 230 -13.22 -2.37 12.91
N LYS A 231 -13.65 -2.55 14.13
CA LYS A 231 -13.61 -3.83 14.86
C LYS A 231 -14.26 -4.91 13.99
N ILE A 232 -13.48 -5.91 13.57
CA ILE A 232 -14.02 -7.04 12.83
C ILE A 232 -15.00 -7.80 13.71
N LEU A 233 -16.11 -8.21 13.13
CA LEU A 233 -17.14 -9.01 13.78
C LEU A 233 -17.15 -10.40 13.15
N LYS A 234 -17.53 -11.38 13.94
CA LYS A 234 -17.76 -12.75 13.52
C LYS A 234 -19.12 -13.21 14.08
N PRO A 235 -19.74 -14.26 13.53
CA PRO A 235 -20.89 -14.90 14.15
C PRO A 235 -20.52 -15.41 15.55
N ASP A 236 -21.42 -15.26 16.52
CA ASP A 236 -21.13 -15.57 17.93
C ASP A 236 -20.85 -17.05 18.18
N HIS A 237 -21.45 -17.92 17.35
CA HIS A 237 -21.30 -19.38 17.45
C HIS A 237 -20.03 -19.93 16.80
N LEU A 238 -19.23 -19.12 16.09
CA LEU A 238 -17.99 -19.54 15.43
C LEU A 238 -16.76 -19.00 16.14
N GLY A 239 -15.67 -19.79 16.16
CA GLY A 239 -14.32 -19.29 16.43
C GLY A 239 -13.76 -18.50 15.24
N TRP A 240 -12.66 -17.77 15.44
CA TRP A 240 -12.01 -17.04 14.35
C TRP A 240 -11.42 -17.98 13.30
N ARG A 241 -10.94 -19.16 13.71
CA ARG A 241 -10.47 -20.20 12.81
C ARG A 241 -11.58 -20.71 11.92
N GLU A 242 -12.71 -21.10 12.51
CA GLU A 242 -13.89 -21.60 11.79
C GLU A 242 -14.44 -20.55 10.84
N TYR A 243 -14.53 -19.31 11.29
CA TYR A 243 -14.97 -18.21 10.44
C TYR A 243 -14.00 -17.93 9.29
N SER A 244 -12.69 -18.03 9.50
CA SER A 244 -11.71 -17.92 8.44
C SER A 244 -11.85 -19.01 7.38
N MET A 245 -12.14 -20.26 7.79
CA MET A 245 -12.39 -21.35 6.86
C MET A 245 -13.67 -21.12 6.06
N LEU A 246 -14.75 -20.70 6.72
CA LEU A 246 -16.00 -20.34 6.05
C LEU A 246 -15.81 -19.25 5.00
N LEU A 247 -15.03 -18.20 5.33
CA LEU A 247 -14.70 -17.13 4.39
C LEU A 247 -13.93 -17.66 3.17
N LEU A 248 -12.96 -18.55 3.38
CA LEU A 248 -12.19 -19.16 2.29
C LEU A 248 -13.07 -20.04 1.39
N ASP A 249 -14.00 -20.79 1.98
CA ASP A 249 -14.92 -21.65 1.24
C ASP A 249 -15.98 -20.87 0.46
N SER A 250 -16.28 -19.64 0.88
CA SER A 250 -17.20 -18.74 0.19
C SER A 250 -16.57 -17.90 -0.93
N MET A 251 -15.25 -17.91 -1.04
CA MET A 251 -14.52 -17.13 -2.05
C MET A 251 -14.46 -17.88 -3.40
N PRO A 252 -14.23 -17.15 -4.52
CA PRO A 252 -13.85 -17.77 -5.79
C PRO A 252 -12.62 -18.68 -5.61
N GLN A 253 -12.64 -19.84 -6.28
CA GLN A 253 -11.64 -20.90 -6.08
C GLN A 253 -10.20 -20.38 -6.17
N ASN A 254 -9.85 -19.66 -7.25
CA ASN A 254 -8.51 -19.13 -7.46
C ASN A 254 -8.07 -18.20 -6.34
N THR A 255 -8.96 -17.34 -5.86
CA THR A 255 -8.70 -16.41 -4.75
C THR A 255 -8.54 -17.17 -3.43
N ALA A 256 -9.39 -18.16 -3.17
CA ALA A 256 -9.30 -19.00 -2.00
C ALA A 256 -7.98 -19.78 -1.95
N GLU A 257 -7.57 -20.38 -3.08
CA GLU A 257 -6.29 -21.10 -3.21
C GLU A 257 -5.10 -20.18 -2.95
N HIS A 258 -5.12 -18.97 -3.51
CA HIS A 258 -4.08 -17.99 -3.24
C HIS A 258 -3.95 -17.69 -1.72
N TYR A 259 -5.07 -17.41 -1.05
CA TYR A 259 -5.06 -17.16 0.39
C TYR A 259 -4.63 -18.39 1.19
N ARG A 260 -5.14 -19.60 0.84
CA ARG A 260 -4.73 -20.85 1.50
C ARG A 260 -3.23 -21.07 1.41
N ASN A 261 -2.63 -20.83 0.24
CA ASN A 261 -1.18 -20.95 0.05
C ASN A 261 -0.41 -19.92 0.91
N LYS A 262 -0.85 -18.67 0.95
CA LYS A 262 -0.24 -17.63 1.79
C LYS A 262 -0.36 -17.96 3.29
N ILE A 263 -1.53 -18.41 3.72
CA ILE A 263 -1.80 -18.81 5.11
C ILE A 263 -0.96 -20.04 5.47
N ALA A 264 -0.87 -21.05 4.60
CA ALA A 264 -0.05 -22.23 4.84
C ALA A 264 1.42 -21.87 5.05
N VAL A 265 1.98 -20.99 4.22
CA VAL A 265 3.35 -20.49 4.38
C VAL A 265 3.51 -19.74 5.71
N TYR A 266 2.53 -18.92 6.09
CA TYR A 266 2.51 -18.21 7.36
C TYR A 266 2.48 -19.17 8.56
N LEU A 267 1.60 -20.15 8.58
CA LEU A 267 1.49 -21.15 9.65
C LEU A 267 2.77 -21.98 9.74
N HIS A 268 3.28 -22.47 8.62
CA HIS A 268 4.53 -23.26 8.59
C HIS A 268 5.74 -22.47 9.12
N TRP A 269 5.79 -21.16 8.85
CA TRP A 269 6.84 -20.31 9.38
C TRP A 269 6.82 -20.26 10.92
N TYR A 270 5.63 -20.22 11.54
CA TYR A 270 5.48 -20.26 13.00
C TYR A 270 5.73 -21.66 13.58
N GLN A 271 5.29 -22.72 12.89
CA GLN A 271 5.60 -24.11 13.29
C GLN A 271 7.11 -24.35 13.41
N LYS A 272 7.89 -23.91 12.45
CA LYS A 272 9.36 -24.01 12.50
C LYS A 272 10.00 -23.28 13.69
N ARG A 273 9.23 -22.50 14.42
CA ARG A 273 9.67 -21.73 15.60
C ARG A 273 9.06 -22.22 16.90
N GLY A 274 8.52 -23.45 16.86
CA GLY A 274 7.98 -24.11 18.03
C GLY A 274 6.51 -23.77 18.34
N MET A 275 5.81 -23.05 17.46
CA MET A 275 4.39 -22.75 17.60
C MET A 275 3.59 -23.66 16.67
N ASN A 276 3.27 -24.86 17.15
CA ASN A 276 2.57 -25.88 16.35
C ASN A 276 1.14 -25.51 15.99
N ASP A 277 0.48 -24.72 16.83
CA ASP A 277 -0.84 -24.14 16.53
C ASP A 277 -0.85 -22.66 16.97
N ILE A 278 -1.58 -21.83 16.25
CA ILE A 278 -1.73 -20.43 16.59
C ILE A 278 -3.05 -20.21 17.35
N PRO A 279 -3.09 -19.30 18.33
CA PRO A 279 -4.28 -19.04 19.11
C PRO A 279 -5.42 -18.48 18.22
N ASP A 280 -6.65 -18.72 18.63
CA ASP A 280 -7.84 -18.19 17.94
C ASP A 280 -7.87 -16.65 18.01
N THR A 281 -7.64 -16.12 19.21
CA THR A 281 -7.47 -14.68 19.47
C THR A 281 -6.11 -14.40 20.05
N GLN A 282 -5.63 -13.20 19.80
CA GLN A 282 -4.43 -12.71 20.42
C GLN A 282 -4.77 -12.14 21.80
N GLU A 283 -4.13 -12.65 22.85
CA GLU A 283 -4.15 -12.06 24.18
C GLU A 283 -3.12 -10.92 24.29
N GLY A 284 -3.44 -9.88 25.06
CA GLY A 284 -2.58 -8.73 25.25
C GLY A 284 -2.67 -7.68 24.14
N ASP A 285 -1.55 -7.13 23.68
CA ASP A 285 -1.51 -6.09 22.67
C ASP A 285 -1.93 -6.59 21.28
N ILE A 286 -3.20 -6.36 20.95
CA ILE A 286 -3.81 -6.74 19.67
C ILE A 286 -3.07 -6.12 18.46
N GLY A 287 -2.31 -5.05 18.66
CA GLY A 287 -1.49 -4.40 17.64
C GLY A 287 -0.18 -5.12 17.35
N ALA A 288 0.27 -6.01 18.23
CA ALA A 288 1.56 -6.68 18.06
C ALA A 288 1.55 -7.60 16.83
N LYS A 289 2.45 -7.34 15.90
CA LYS A 289 2.56 -8.08 14.64
C LYS A 289 3.34 -9.40 14.75
N ASP A 290 4.03 -9.60 15.84
CA ASP A 290 4.86 -10.74 16.13
C ASP A 290 4.09 -11.91 16.76
N ILE A 291 2.87 -11.67 17.23
CA ILE A 291 1.99 -12.70 17.78
C ILE A 291 0.97 -13.11 16.69
N PRO A 292 0.99 -14.36 16.19
CA PRO A 292 0.02 -14.84 15.24
C PRO A 292 -1.33 -15.11 15.90
N SER A 293 -2.41 -15.00 15.13
CA SER A 293 -3.73 -15.45 15.55
C SER A 293 -4.66 -15.67 14.36
N TRP A 294 -5.66 -16.55 14.53
CA TRP A 294 -6.70 -16.73 13.52
C TRP A 294 -7.54 -15.47 13.31
N ARG A 295 -7.74 -14.67 14.36
CA ARG A 295 -8.37 -13.35 14.24
C ARG A 295 -7.64 -12.44 13.25
N ARG A 296 -6.31 -12.49 13.21
CA ARG A 296 -5.51 -11.72 12.26
C ARG A 296 -5.65 -12.22 10.84
N ILE A 297 -5.67 -13.55 10.65
CA ILE A 297 -5.94 -14.17 9.35
C ILE A 297 -7.33 -13.77 8.87
N CYS A 298 -8.35 -13.90 9.72
CA CYS A 298 -9.71 -13.48 9.40
C CYS A 298 -9.78 -12.01 8.98
N LYS A 299 -9.04 -11.12 9.65
CA LYS A 299 -8.96 -9.70 9.27
C LYS A 299 -8.39 -9.50 7.87
N VAL A 300 -7.40 -10.28 7.47
CA VAL A 300 -6.83 -10.24 6.10
C VAL A 300 -7.89 -10.63 5.08
N LEU A 301 -8.63 -11.71 5.33
CA LEU A 301 -9.69 -12.20 4.44
C LEU A 301 -10.84 -11.20 4.32
N LEU A 302 -11.34 -10.67 5.44
CA LEU A 302 -12.42 -9.68 5.45
C LEU A 302 -12.03 -8.36 4.78
N ASN A 303 -10.76 -7.96 4.88
CA ASN A 303 -10.27 -6.76 4.24
C ASN A 303 -9.88 -6.94 2.77
N ASN A 304 -10.02 -8.15 2.23
CA ASN A 304 -9.52 -8.49 0.90
C ASN A 304 -8.05 -8.06 0.68
N ASP A 305 -7.21 -8.29 1.70
CA ASP A 305 -5.77 -8.01 1.64
C ASP A 305 -5.06 -9.12 0.87
N TYR A 306 -5.24 -9.14 -0.45
CA TYR A 306 -4.79 -10.20 -1.34
C TYR A 306 -3.29 -10.51 -1.20
N TRP A 307 -2.48 -9.48 -0.96
CA TRP A 307 -1.04 -9.68 -0.75
C TRP A 307 -0.66 -10.02 0.70
N CYS A 308 -1.65 -10.16 1.58
CA CYS A 308 -1.47 -10.51 3.00
C CYS A 308 -0.51 -9.56 3.74
N ARG A 309 -0.52 -8.28 3.38
CA ARG A 309 0.35 -7.23 3.98
C ARG A 309 0.13 -7.09 5.49
N ALA A 310 -1.11 -7.29 5.95
CA ALA A 310 -1.45 -7.21 7.37
C ALA A 310 -0.91 -8.38 8.19
N LEU A 311 -0.54 -9.50 7.60
CA LEU A 311 0.17 -10.57 8.28
C LEU A 311 1.63 -10.21 8.57
N SER A 312 2.15 -9.17 7.94
CA SER A 312 3.56 -8.73 8.04
C SER A 312 4.56 -9.82 7.69
N PHE A 313 4.12 -10.78 6.91
CA PHE A 313 4.85 -11.96 6.53
C PHE A 313 5.36 -11.79 5.10
N SER A 314 6.68 -11.77 4.95
CA SER A 314 7.32 -11.84 3.64
C SER A 314 8.18 -13.09 3.59
N PRO A 315 7.87 -14.06 2.72
CA PRO A 315 8.69 -15.27 2.57
C PRO A 315 10.14 -14.96 2.18
N ASN A 316 10.38 -13.81 1.59
CA ASN A 316 11.69 -13.39 1.11
C ASN A 316 12.57 -12.70 2.18
N LYS A 317 12.09 -12.55 3.42
CA LYS A 317 12.85 -11.90 4.52
C LYS A 317 12.91 -12.71 5.83
N PRO A 318 13.15 -14.04 5.82
CA PRO A 318 13.06 -14.84 7.03
C PRO A 318 14.11 -14.46 8.10
N LYS A 319 15.36 -14.19 7.69
CA LYS A 319 16.47 -13.89 8.64
C LYS A 319 16.31 -12.55 9.36
N HIS A 320 15.85 -11.52 8.69
CA HIS A 320 15.67 -10.19 9.30
C HIS A 320 14.45 -10.15 10.23
N TYR A 321 13.39 -10.88 9.87
CA TYR A 321 12.20 -10.95 10.71
C TYR A 321 12.42 -11.77 11.98
N GLN A 322 13.21 -12.85 11.91
CA GLN A 322 13.57 -13.63 13.08
C GLN A 322 14.33 -12.80 14.11
N ARG A 323 15.37 -12.08 13.67
CA ARG A 323 16.13 -11.17 14.55
C ARG A 323 15.25 -10.08 15.18
N TYR A 324 14.19 -9.69 14.50
CA TYR A 324 13.20 -8.74 15.04
C TYR A 324 12.30 -9.37 16.07
N SER A 325 11.74 -10.50 15.76
CA SER A 325 10.89 -11.23 16.69
C SER A 325 11.65 -11.54 17.99
N ASP A 326 12.89 -12.03 17.86
CA ASP A 326 13.73 -12.35 19.01
C ASP A 326 14.07 -11.12 19.87
N ARG A 327 14.35 -9.97 19.24
CA ARG A 327 14.55 -8.71 19.98
C ARG A 327 13.29 -8.21 20.66
N VAL A 328 12.13 -8.29 19.99
CA VAL A 328 10.86 -7.86 20.58
C VAL A 328 10.46 -8.76 21.70
N LYS A 329 10.64 -10.09 21.56
CA LYS A 329 10.44 -11.04 22.65
C LYS A 329 11.37 -10.78 23.84
N ALA A 330 12.65 -10.53 23.58
CA ALA A 330 13.61 -10.19 24.63
C ALA A 330 13.21 -8.91 25.37
N LYS A 331 12.83 -7.83 24.64
CA LYS A 331 12.35 -6.59 25.25
C LYS A 331 11.04 -6.77 26.03
N ARG A 332 10.11 -7.56 25.53
CA ARG A 332 8.85 -7.86 26.23
C ARG A 332 9.10 -8.64 27.51
N LYS A 333 10.06 -9.56 27.51
CA LYS A 333 10.51 -10.27 28.69
C LYS A 333 11.16 -9.32 29.68
N GLU A 334 12.02 -8.43 29.20
CA GLU A 334 12.66 -7.38 30.01
C GLU A 334 11.64 -6.44 30.66
N TRP A 335 10.57 -6.13 29.96
CA TRP A 335 9.47 -5.26 30.45
C TRP A 335 8.41 -6.03 31.25
N GLY A 336 8.57 -7.32 31.51
CA GLY A 336 7.61 -8.16 32.26
C GLY A 336 6.27 -8.40 31.53
N ILE A 337 6.21 -8.18 30.22
CA ILE A 337 5.00 -8.39 29.41
C ILE A 337 4.85 -9.86 28.98
N LEU A 338 5.93 -10.63 28.97
CA LEU A 338 5.94 -12.07 28.72
C LEU A 338 6.43 -12.79 29.99
N CYS A 339 5.66 -13.76 30.48
CA CYS A 339 6.07 -14.62 31.57
C CYS A 339 7.24 -15.52 31.17
N ASN A 340 8.09 -15.88 32.13
CA ASN A 340 9.34 -16.65 31.92
C ASN A 340 9.14 -18.10 31.44
N ASN A 341 7.92 -18.57 31.21
CA ASN A 341 7.58 -19.97 30.94
C ASN A 341 6.96 -20.23 29.56
N GLU A 342 7.19 -19.36 28.58
CA GLU A 342 6.78 -19.63 27.18
C GLU A 342 7.96 -19.54 26.21
#